data_2e9fe6919a675cf7dc10de7925b65356
#
_entry.id   2e9fe6919a675cf7dc10de7925b65356
#
_cell.length_a   1.000
_cell.length_b   1.000
_cell.length_c   1.000
_cell.angle_alpha   90.00
_cell.angle_beta   90.00
_cell.angle_gamma   90.00
#
_symmetry.space_group_name_H-M   'P 1'
#
loop_
_entity.id
_entity.type
_entity.pdbx_description
1 polymer ?
#
loop_
_entity_poly.entity_id
_entity_poly.type
_entity_poly.pdbx_seq_one_letter_code
_entity_poly.pdbx_strand_id
1 'polypeptide(L)'
;KALINAGFKPSEPTQPFHPADGSNKPDDVTISYAHLPLIDNAAGQRLAKRERSLDLGILTAHCATAQQIIGYCAWLLGLQGNLKHTKPQPMSADEALGVFSWDAVRTNTSDRTLDQGEFNAYFGL
;
A
#
# COMPACT_ATOMS: atom_id res chain seq x y z
N LYS A 1 -14.07 10.30 -2.99
CA LYS A 1 -15.38 10.03 -3.62
C LYS A 1 -15.33 8.85 -4.59
N ALA A 2 -14.30 8.72 -5.44
CA ALA A 2 -14.18 7.62 -6.38
C ALA A 2 -14.03 6.24 -5.68
N LEU A 3 -13.33 6.15 -4.56
CA LEU A 3 -13.18 4.94 -3.78
C LEU A 3 -14.50 4.50 -3.13
N ILE A 4 -15.32 5.43 -2.69
CA ILE A 4 -16.65 5.16 -2.14
C ILE A 4 -17.58 4.65 -3.24
N ASN A 5 -17.52 5.23 -4.44
CA ASN A 5 -18.33 4.81 -5.58
C ASN A 5 -17.92 3.46 -6.16
N ALA A 6 -16.69 3.03 -5.96
CA ALA A 6 -16.21 1.70 -6.34
C ALA A 6 -16.62 0.57 -5.38
N GLY A 7 -17.48 0.85 -4.39
CA GLY A 7 -17.92 -0.14 -3.40
C GLY A 7 -16.87 -0.45 -2.34
N PHE A 8 -15.82 0.35 -2.26
CA PHE A 8 -14.88 0.28 -1.16
C PHE A 8 -15.63 0.70 0.11
N LYS A 9 -16.04 -0.28 0.91
CA LYS A 9 -16.37 -0.01 2.30
C LYS A 9 -15.07 0.21 3.03
N PRO A 10 -14.77 1.42 3.53
CA PRO A 10 -13.72 1.52 4.51
C PRO A 10 -14.07 0.50 5.58
N SER A 11 -13.13 -0.41 5.89
CA SER A 11 -13.28 -1.27 7.06
C SER A 11 -13.72 -0.35 8.17
N GLU A 12 -14.87 -0.64 8.75
CA GLU A 12 -15.37 0.17 9.85
C GLU A 12 -14.22 0.38 10.81
N PRO A 13 -13.93 1.63 11.19
CA PRO A 13 -12.97 1.86 12.24
C PRO A 13 -13.42 0.96 13.38
N THR A 14 -12.53 0.09 13.79
CA THR A 14 -12.71 -0.84 14.90
C THR A 14 -13.58 -0.15 15.93
N GLN A 15 -14.82 -0.59 16.04
CA GLN A 15 -15.88 -0.16 16.90
C GLN A 15 -15.55 1.13 17.68
N PRO A 16 -16.22 2.23 17.44
CA PRO A 16 -16.12 3.33 18.35
C PRO A 16 -16.42 2.75 19.74
N PHE A 17 -15.47 2.93 20.63
CA PHE A 17 -15.66 2.62 22.02
C PHE A 17 -16.98 3.27 22.44
N HIS A 18 -18.00 2.47 22.66
CA HIS A 18 -19.23 2.93 23.28
C HIS A 18 -18.94 3.14 24.76
N PRO A 19 -18.84 4.36 25.23
CA PRO A 19 -18.80 4.56 26.66
C PRO A 19 -20.11 4.05 27.24
N ALA A 20 -20.00 3.12 28.16
CA ALA A 20 -21.16 2.48 28.81
C ALA A 20 -21.96 3.42 29.73
N ASP A 21 -21.67 4.72 29.72
CA ASP A 21 -22.16 5.65 30.71
C ASP A 21 -23.26 6.61 30.27
N GLY A 22 -23.90 6.36 29.11
CA GLY A 22 -25.09 7.12 28.73
C GLY A 22 -24.96 8.64 28.67
N SER A 23 -23.74 9.18 28.75
CA SER A 23 -23.50 10.60 28.61
C SER A 23 -23.61 10.98 27.12
N ASN A 24 -24.59 11.81 26.78
CA ASN A 24 -24.76 12.46 25.49
C ASN A 24 -23.63 13.48 25.24
N LYS A 25 -22.36 13.06 25.34
CA LYS A 25 -21.28 13.85 24.77
C LYS A 25 -21.30 13.64 23.26
N PRO A 26 -21.17 14.69 22.45
CA PRO A 26 -20.99 14.50 21.02
C PRO A 26 -19.84 13.52 20.84
N ASP A 27 -20.07 12.49 20.04
CA ASP A 27 -19.11 11.44 19.74
C ASP A 27 -17.76 12.10 19.46
N ASP A 28 -16.78 11.81 20.30
CA ASP A 28 -15.43 12.33 20.14
C ASP A 28 -14.84 11.58 18.95
N VAL A 29 -15.06 12.14 17.76
CA VAL A 29 -14.58 11.55 16.51
C VAL A 29 -13.07 11.66 16.51
N THR A 30 -12.41 10.61 16.96
CA THR A 30 -10.96 10.50 16.87
C THR A 30 -10.56 10.23 15.43
N ILE A 31 -10.00 11.24 14.78
CA ILE A 31 -9.45 11.12 13.43
C ILE A 31 -8.05 10.52 13.55
N SER A 32 -7.84 9.39 12.87
CA SER A 32 -6.53 8.75 12.78
C SER A 32 -5.91 9.01 11.42
N TYR A 33 -4.63 9.40 11.41
CA TYR A 33 -3.87 9.64 10.19
C TYR A 33 -2.78 8.58 10.04
N ALA A 34 -2.59 8.13 8.82
CA ALA A 34 -1.47 7.27 8.47
C ALA A 34 -0.75 7.83 7.24
N HIS A 35 0.57 7.87 7.30
CA HIS A 35 1.42 8.26 6.18
C HIS A 35 2.03 7.00 5.56
N LEU A 36 1.83 6.84 4.26
CA LEU A 36 2.47 5.78 3.48
C LEU A 36 3.80 6.29 2.94
N PRO A 37 4.79 5.39 2.75
CA PRO A 37 6.03 5.78 2.11
C PRO A 37 5.76 6.28 0.69
N LEU A 38 6.47 7.31 0.29
CA LEU A 38 6.48 7.80 -1.08
C LEU A 38 7.45 6.97 -1.91
N ILE A 39 7.20 6.92 -3.21
CA ILE A 39 8.07 6.21 -4.15
C ILE A 39 8.73 7.24 -5.05
N ASP A 40 10.05 7.26 -5.02
CA ASP A 40 10.89 8.12 -5.84
C ASP A 40 11.61 7.29 -6.91
N ASN A 41 11.99 7.93 -8.01
CA ASN A 41 12.89 7.32 -8.98
C ASN A 41 14.35 7.37 -8.48
N ALA A 42 15.27 6.77 -9.22
CA ALA A 42 16.69 6.75 -8.88
C ALA A 42 17.33 8.16 -8.79
N ALA A 43 16.71 9.17 -9.39
CA ALA A 43 17.15 10.56 -9.33
C ALA A 43 16.58 11.31 -8.10
N GLY A 44 15.84 10.65 -7.24
CA GLY A 44 15.20 11.26 -6.06
C GLY A 44 13.97 12.11 -6.39
N GLN A 45 13.37 11.91 -7.56
CA GLN A 45 12.15 12.60 -7.97
C GLN A 45 10.95 11.67 -7.75
N ARG A 46 9.86 12.24 -7.24
CA ARG A 46 8.61 11.48 -7.04
C ARG A 46 8.09 10.90 -8.35
N LEU A 47 7.70 9.64 -8.30
CA LEU A 47 7.01 9.03 -9.42
C LEU A 47 5.68 9.74 -9.65
N ALA A 48 5.59 10.44 -10.77
CA ALA A 48 4.38 11.13 -11.17
C ALA A 48 3.70 10.38 -12.33
N LYS A 49 2.38 10.48 -12.40
CA LYS A 49 1.59 9.91 -13.51
C LYS A 49 2.09 10.31 -14.90
N ARG A 50 2.79 11.44 -14.99
CA ARG A 50 3.32 11.97 -16.25
C ARG A 50 4.49 11.17 -16.81
N GLU A 51 5.22 10.46 -15.96
CA GLU A 51 6.42 9.72 -16.35
C GLU A 51 6.15 8.27 -16.75
N ARG A 52 4.91 7.80 -16.63
CA ARG A 52 4.46 6.44 -16.98
C ARG A 52 5.31 5.30 -16.38
N SER A 53 6.12 5.59 -15.38
CA SER A 53 7.09 4.63 -14.83
C SER A 53 6.40 3.47 -14.11
N LEU A 54 5.15 3.62 -13.70
CA LEU A 54 4.33 2.60 -13.03
C LEU A 54 2.92 2.58 -13.62
N ASP A 55 2.83 2.55 -14.95
CA ASP A 55 1.54 2.42 -15.60
C ASP A 55 1.08 0.96 -15.56
N LEU A 56 -0.03 0.70 -14.85
CA LEU A 56 -0.65 -0.63 -14.81
C LEU A 56 -0.99 -1.17 -16.20
N GLY A 57 -1.31 -0.29 -17.15
CA GLY A 57 -1.55 -0.66 -18.52
C GLY A 57 -0.33 -1.29 -19.19
N ILE A 58 0.87 -0.75 -18.92
CA ILE A 58 2.12 -1.34 -19.42
C ILE A 58 2.37 -2.68 -18.75
N LEU A 59 2.21 -2.78 -17.42
CA LEU A 59 2.41 -4.03 -16.71
C LEU A 59 1.48 -5.14 -17.21
N THR A 60 0.21 -4.83 -17.41
CA THR A 60 -0.76 -5.81 -17.94
C THR A 60 -0.49 -6.18 -19.39
N ALA A 61 -0.02 -5.24 -20.22
CA ALA A 61 0.40 -5.53 -21.60
C ALA A 61 1.61 -6.49 -21.66
N HIS A 62 2.47 -6.47 -20.64
CA HIS A 62 3.58 -7.40 -20.47
C HIS A 62 3.21 -8.64 -19.64
N CYS A 63 1.93 -8.95 -19.54
CA CYS A 63 1.42 -10.14 -18.85
C CYS A 63 1.73 -10.20 -17.35
N ALA A 64 1.95 -9.07 -16.69
CA ALA A 64 2.08 -9.04 -15.24
C ALA A 64 0.78 -9.53 -14.58
N THR A 65 0.91 -10.43 -13.62
CA THR A 65 -0.24 -10.97 -12.90
C THR A 65 -0.67 -10.04 -11.76
N ALA A 66 -1.93 -10.14 -11.36
CA ALA A 66 -2.42 -9.41 -10.19
C ALA A 66 -1.60 -9.73 -8.94
N GLN A 67 -1.19 -10.98 -8.76
CA GLN A 67 -0.37 -11.40 -7.63
C GLN A 67 1.02 -10.75 -7.63
N GLN A 68 1.62 -10.55 -8.81
CA GLN A 68 2.89 -9.83 -8.92
C GLN A 68 2.72 -8.37 -8.50
N ILE A 69 1.68 -7.71 -8.97
CA ILE A 69 1.41 -6.30 -8.65
C ILE A 69 1.13 -6.13 -7.14
N ILE A 70 0.26 -6.95 -6.60
CA ILE A 70 -0.09 -6.93 -5.17
C ILE A 70 1.15 -7.24 -4.32
N GLY A 71 1.91 -8.27 -4.69
CA GLY A 71 3.12 -8.66 -3.99
C GLY A 71 4.17 -7.56 -3.97
N TYR A 72 4.36 -6.87 -5.09
CA TYR A 72 5.28 -5.74 -5.18
C TYR A 72 4.85 -4.58 -4.26
N CYS A 73 3.57 -4.23 -4.27
CA CYS A 73 3.02 -3.20 -3.38
C CYS A 73 3.17 -3.59 -1.91
N ALA A 74 2.87 -4.84 -1.56
CA ALA A 74 3.01 -5.36 -0.20
C ALA A 74 4.47 -5.32 0.27
N TRP A 75 5.42 -5.65 -0.61
CA TRP A 75 6.84 -5.54 -0.32
C TRP A 75 7.25 -4.08 -0.08
N LEU A 76 6.82 -3.13 -0.93
CA LEU A 76 7.09 -1.70 -0.74
C LEU A 76 6.53 -1.17 0.58
N LEU A 77 5.42 -1.70 1.06
CA LEU A 77 4.85 -1.36 2.37
C LEU A 77 5.59 -2.01 3.54
N GLY A 78 6.55 -2.90 3.28
CA GLY A 78 7.27 -3.64 4.30
C GLY A 78 6.52 -4.83 4.89
N LEU A 79 5.45 -5.28 4.24
CA LEU A 79 4.64 -6.41 4.70
C LEU A 79 5.29 -7.77 4.42
N GLN A 80 6.31 -7.82 3.57
CA GLN A 80 7.09 -9.03 3.26
C GLN A 80 8.44 -9.06 3.98
N GLY A 81 8.62 -8.27 5.01
CA GLY A 81 9.84 -8.16 5.79
C GLY A 81 10.69 -6.93 5.46
N ASN A 82 11.93 -6.93 5.90
CA ASN A 82 12.81 -5.79 5.71
C ASN A 82 13.22 -5.65 4.23
N LEU A 83 12.90 -4.53 3.61
CA LEU A 83 13.19 -4.25 2.20
C LEU A 83 14.67 -4.37 1.82
N LYS A 84 15.58 -4.12 2.77
CA LYS A 84 17.03 -4.25 2.52
C LYS A 84 17.50 -5.69 2.37
N HIS A 85 16.72 -6.64 2.88
CA HIS A 85 17.10 -8.04 2.97
C HIS A 85 16.14 -8.99 2.25
N THR A 86 15.04 -8.46 1.72
CA THR A 86 14.01 -9.23 1.02
C THR A 86 13.81 -8.72 -0.40
N LYS A 87 13.33 -9.61 -1.25
CA LYS A 87 12.89 -9.27 -2.61
C LYS A 87 11.38 -9.42 -2.71
N PRO A 88 10.72 -8.65 -3.58
CA PRO A 88 9.29 -8.79 -3.75
C PRO A 88 8.91 -10.21 -4.20
N GLN A 89 7.86 -10.74 -3.59
CA GLN A 89 7.29 -12.03 -3.95
C GLN A 89 5.84 -11.84 -4.38
N PRO A 90 5.35 -12.55 -5.38
CA PRO A 90 3.93 -12.53 -5.74
C PRO A 90 3.08 -12.92 -4.52
N MET A 91 1.96 -12.24 -4.37
CA MET A 91 1.06 -12.41 -3.23
C MET A 91 -0.38 -12.19 -3.67
N SER A 92 -1.30 -13.03 -3.22
CA SER A 92 -2.72 -12.80 -3.46
C SER A 92 -3.26 -11.65 -2.60
N ALA A 93 -4.43 -11.13 -2.96
CA ALA A 93 -5.08 -10.09 -2.17
C ALA A 93 -5.43 -10.59 -0.76
N ASP A 94 -5.85 -11.85 -0.65
CA ASP A 94 -6.18 -12.47 0.65
C ASP A 94 -4.94 -12.63 1.53
N GLU A 95 -3.82 -13.08 0.95
CA GLU A 95 -2.55 -13.17 1.66
C GLU A 95 -2.06 -11.79 2.11
N ALA A 96 -2.13 -10.79 1.24
CA ALA A 96 -1.75 -9.42 1.55
C ALA A 96 -2.61 -8.85 2.69
N LEU A 97 -3.91 -9.10 2.66
CA LEU A 97 -4.83 -8.69 3.71
C LEU A 97 -4.52 -9.39 5.04
N GLY A 98 -4.15 -10.67 5.00
CA GLY A 98 -3.79 -11.46 6.18
C GLY A 98 -2.53 -10.96 6.91
N VAL A 99 -1.57 -10.41 6.17
CA VAL A 99 -0.32 -9.87 6.74
C VAL A 99 -0.38 -8.35 6.97
N PHE A 100 -1.43 -7.69 6.49
CA PHE A 100 -1.58 -6.25 6.64
C PHE A 100 -1.80 -5.88 8.11
N SER A 101 -1.04 -4.89 8.58
CA SER A 101 -1.32 -4.21 9.84
C SER A 101 -0.89 -2.75 9.76
N TRP A 102 -1.66 -1.88 10.38
CA TRP A 102 -1.30 -0.47 10.46
C TRP A 102 0.01 -0.24 11.22
N ASP A 103 0.32 -1.08 12.19
CA ASP A 103 1.56 -0.99 12.94
C ASP A 103 2.76 -1.32 12.05
N ALA A 104 2.67 -2.36 11.22
CA ALA A 104 3.72 -2.70 10.26
C ALA A 104 3.95 -1.57 9.24
N VAL A 105 2.88 -0.95 8.74
CA VAL A 105 2.97 0.18 7.80
C VAL A 105 3.58 1.41 8.47
N ARG A 106 3.16 1.74 9.69
CA ARG A 106 3.65 2.90 10.44
C ARG A 106 5.13 2.81 10.81
N THR A 107 5.66 1.60 10.99
CA THR A 107 7.09 1.41 11.29
C THR A 107 7.97 1.55 10.05
N ASN A 108 7.41 1.49 8.86
CA ASN A 108 8.11 1.53 7.59
C ASN A 108 7.75 2.77 6.76
N THR A 109 7.85 3.96 7.35
CA THR A 109 7.43 5.22 6.73
C THR A 109 8.49 5.89 5.84
N SER A 110 9.71 5.37 5.82
CA SER A 110 10.77 5.94 4.95
C SER A 110 10.41 5.82 3.49
N ASP A 111 10.69 6.87 2.71
CA ASP A 111 10.46 6.88 1.28
C ASP A 111 11.25 5.75 0.59
N ARG A 112 10.71 5.26 -0.51
CA ARG A 112 11.26 4.15 -1.29
C ARG A 112 11.84 4.69 -2.59
N THR A 113 13.03 4.23 -2.93
CA THR A 113 13.59 4.48 -4.26
C THR A 113 13.30 3.28 -5.14
N LEU A 114 12.66 3.52 -6.28
CA LEU A 114 12.43 2.49 -7.27
C LEU A 114 13.73 2.21 -8.03
N ASP A 115 14.25 1.01 -7.88
CA ASP A 115 15.29 0.50 -8.75
C ASP A 115 14.64 -0.05 -10.03
N GLN A 116 14.89 0.61 -11.15
CA GLN A 116 14.30 0.23 -12.43
C GLN A 116 14.75 -1.15 -12.91
N GLY A 117 15.97 -1.54 -12.58
CA GLY A 117 16.50 -2.85 -12.93
C GLY A 117 15.81 -3.97 -12.15
N GLU A 118 15.65 -3.81 -10.85
CA GLU A 118 14.92 -4.76 -10.00
C GLU A 118 13.45 -4.83 -10.39
N PHE A 119 12.84 -3.69 -10.67
CA PHE A 119 11.45 -3.62 -11.13
C PHE A 119 11.25 -4.38 -12.45
N ASN A 120 12.08 -4.10 -13.44
CA ASN A 120 12.01 -4.77 -14.73
C ASN A 120 12.24 -6.28 -14.58
N ALA A 121 13.22 -6.69 -13.79
CA ALA A 121 13.51 -8.10 -13.55
C ALA A 121 12.32 -8.83 -12.88
N TYR A 122 11.66 -8.17 -11.94
CA TYR A 122 10.51 -8.74 -11.24
C TYR A 122 9.29 -8.93 -12.14
N PHE A 123 9.03 -7.97 -13.02
CA PHE A 123 7.88 -8.01 -13.94
C PHE A 123 8.20 -8.64 -15.29
N GLY A 124 9.45 -8.99 -15.57
CA GLY A 124 9.86 -9.58 -16.84
C GLY A 124 9.86 -8.58 -18.02
N LEU A 125 10.15 -7.33 -17.71
CA LEU A 125 10.21 -6.24 -18.70
C LEU A 125 11.56 -6.15 -19.39
#